data_df560499f25e400659fca5cb67480f83
#
_entry.id   df560499f25e400659fca5cb67480f83
#
_cell.length_a   1.000
_cell.length_b   1.000
_cell.length_c   1.000
_cell.angle_alpha   90.00
_cell.angle_beta   90.00
_cell.angle_gamma   90.00
#
_symmetry.space_group_name_H-M   'P 1'
#
loop_
_entity.id
_entity.type
_entity.pdbx_description
1 polymer ?
#
loop_
_entity_poly.entity_id
_entity_poly.type
_entity_poly.pdbx_seq_one_letter_code
_entity_poly.pdbx_strand_id
1 'polypeptide(L)'
;MNPFHRTYARFHKKLLTKTMAQAAAQSRTITVTLKARRGKIMDTNGSILAQSVERYTIIGNPEEAQAFTPTTCTKQTGDNCHQIDGKPVGATGAAAVARLLAPVLDMDATELGAMLSGTGQYAVLKKDVTPAVKRKISKLNLGGIVYAELSNERIYSNGTLMGALLGGVDGEGKGVAGIEQMENKTLTGEDGYQVYQQGNNGVEIPGTMTESKDAVNGSDVTLTIDHDVQWYVEKVLKESCTKYSSPWGVAVVQDTQTGDILALADSDEIEAGSDQAKMTVSRAVSETFEPGSIGKVFTMSGMIQLGLHQASDKFTVPDHITTNGQTYSDATTHGDEHWTLAGILEQSSNVGMIIAAEKMSNEQRYEFISKFGIGQDNGLGLPGEADGLLYSADQWDLRTQNTVLFGQAYTTNALQLTNAVAVIANKGVKKPQRIIKAISDAEGHSEEQKPEGEATRVIDEQVASQVMNAMESVSDHYSQFVKVDGYRVAAKSGTAEVAGADGRLSSIISDYSAIIPADNPRFVVTVVLKDPQGDYGGLTAGPVTAEIGEFLMQKYEVPASSPRTDAIPVTW
;
A
#
# COMPACT_ATOMS: atom_id res chain seq x y z
N MET A 1 -34.92 -48.72 63.76
CA MET A 1 -34.52 -48.20 62.48
C MET A 1 -33.30 -48.95 62.01
N ASN A 2 -33.46 -49.67 60.90
CA ASN A 2 -32.49 -50.62 60.36
C ASN A 2 -31.19 -49.90 59.84
N PRO A 3 -29.97 -50.32 60.23
CA PRO A 3 -28.72 -49.68 59.89
C PRO A 3 -28.47 -49.56 58.36
N PHE A 4 -29.11 -50.45 57.58
CA PHE A 4 -29.08 -50.42 56.15
C PHE A 4 -29.73 -49.17 55.48
N HIS A 5 -30.80 -48.63 56.08
CA HIS A 5 -31.46 -47.43 55.61
C HIS A 5 -30.65 -46.14 55.82
N ARG A 6 -29.85 -46.08 56.87
CA ARG A 6 -28.99 -44.92 57.17
C ARG A 6 -27.76 -44.86 56.22
N THR A 7 -27.23 -46.01 55.80
CA THR A 7 -26.09 -46.09 54.87
C THR A 7 -26.54 -45.74 53.45
N TYR A 8 -27.70 -46.24 53.02
CA TYR A 8 -28.28 -45.94 51.71
C TYR A 8 -28.63 -44.46 51.54
N ALA A 9 -29.24 -43.84 52.57
CA ALA A 9 -29.55 -42.42 52.55
C ALA A 9 -28.29 -41.52 52.55
N ARG A 10 -27.21 -41.92 53.25
CA ARG A 10 -25.93 -41.22 53.21
C ARG A 10 -25.23 -41.35 51.86
N PHE A 11 -25.30 -42.51 51.21
CA PHE A 11 -24.72 -42.74 49.90
C PHE A 11 -25.46 -41.97 48.80
N HIS A 12 -26.80 -41.99 48.82
CA HIS A 12 -27.62 -41.19 47.89
C HIS A 12 -27.43 -39.69 48.07
N LYS A 13 -27.36 -39.19 49.32
CA LYS A 13 -27.08 -37.79 49.62
C LYS A 13 -25.69 -37.36 49.15
N LYS A 14 -24.69 -38.24 49.26
CA LYS A 14 -23.32 -37.99 48.81
C LYS A 14 -23.20 -38.05 47.26
N LEU A 15 -23.99 -38.89 46.59
CA LEU A 15 -24.08 -38.96 45.13
C LEU A 15 -24.81 -37.74 44.55
N LEU A 16 -25.94 -37.35 45.14
CA LEU A 16 -26.72 -36.16 44.76
C LEU A 16 -25.93 -34.85 44.96
N THR A 17 -25.20 -34.72 46.07
CA THR A 17 -24.33 -33.54 46.30
C THR A 17 -23.16 -33.51 45.34
N LYS A 18 -22.60 -34.65 44.91
CA LYS A 18 -21.52 -34.74 43.96
C LYS A 18 -22.00 -34.36 42.52
N THR A 19 -23.19 -34.82 42.14
CA THR A 19 -23.83 -34.45 40.85
C THR A 19 -24.26 -33.01 40.78
N MET A 20 -24.82 -32.46 41.89
CA MET A 20 -25.15 -31.02 41.98
C MET A 20 -23.92 -30.13 41.96
N ALA A 21 -22.83 -30.52 42.66
CA ALA A 21 -21.57 -29.80 42.62
C ALA A 21 -20.91 -29.84 41.22
N GLN A 22 -20.99 -30.98 40.53
CA GLN A 22 -20.51 -31.10 39.16
C GLN A 22 -21.34 -30.27 38.16
N ALA A 23 -22.66 -30.27 38.29
CA ALA A 23 -23.55 -29.44 37.47
C ALA A 23 -23.32 -27.94 37.74
N ALA A 24 -23.14 -27.54 39.00
CA ALA A 24 -22.81 -26.16 39.38
C ALA A 24 -21.42 -25.74 38.91
N ALA A 25 -20.44 -26.66 38.90
CA ALA A 25 -19.12 -26.39 38.33
C ALA A 25 -19.17 -26.22 36.79
N GLN A 26 -19.93 -27.08 36.10
CA GLN A 26 -20.12 -26.97 34.64
C GLN A 26 -20.86 -25.68 34.25
N SER A 27 -21.85 -25.24 35.01
CA SER A 27 -22.59 -24.00 34.72
C SER A 27 -21.75 -22.72 34.97
N ARG A 28 -20.61 -22.82 35.65
CA ARG A 28 -19.68 -21.71 35.94
C ARG A 28 -18.44 -21.74 35.08
N THR A 29 -18.22 -22.81 34.30
CA THR A 29 -17.05 -22.93 33.44
C THR A 29 -17.28 -22.08 32.17
N ILE A 30 -16.38 -21.16 31.94
CA ILE A 30 -16.39 -20.29 30.78
C ILE A 30 -15.09 -20.46 29.98
N THR A 31 -15.15 -20.22 28.69
CA THR A 31 -13.98 -20.08 27.83
C THR A 31 -13.80 -18.60 27.53
N VAL A 32 -12.65 -18.07 27.86
CA VAL A 32 -12.26 -16.69 27.54
C VAL A 32 -11.25 -16.72 26.41
N THR A 33 -11.52 -16.01 25.34
CA THR A 33 -10.59 -15.86 24.21
C THR A 33 -9.49 -14.86 24.58
N LEU A 34 -8.24 -15.26 24.39
CA LEU A 34 -7.07 -14.40 24.47
C LEU A 34 -6.78 -13.87 23.06
N LYS A 35 -7.12 -12.63 22.80
CA LYS A 35 -6.95 -12.03 21.47
C LYS A 35 -5.49 -11.86 21.13
N ALA A 36 -5.06 -12.42 19.97
CA ALA A 36 -3.77 -12.15 19.39
C ALA A 36 -3.70 -10.70 18.87
N ARG A 37 -2.52 -10.09 18.92
CA ARG A 37 -2.28 -8.80 18.28
C ARG A 37 -1.86 -9.00 16.84
N ARG A 38 -2.44 -8.22 15.94
CA ARG A 38 -2.02 -8.14 14.55
C ARG A 38 -0.63 -7.51 14.49
N GLY A 39 0.29 -8.08 13.70
CA GLY A 39 1.66 -7.61 13.50
C GLY A 39 1.72 -6.18 13.00
N LYS A 40 2.85 -5.52 13.18
CA LYS A 40 3.10 -4.16 12.71
C LYS A 40 3.40 -4.15 11.23
N ILE A 41 3.14 -2.99 10.58
CA ILE A 41 3.71 -2.64 9.29
C ILE A 41 4.69 -1.50 9.54
N MET A 42 5.92 -1.66 9.05
CA MET A 42 7.01 -0.70 9.24
C MET A 42 7.64 -0.33 7.89
N ASP A 43 8.23 0.87 7.83
CA ASP A 43 9.07 1.26 6.71
C ASP A 43 10.43 0.53 6.72
N THR A 44 11.26 0.79 5.72
CA THR A 44 12.58 0.15 5.58
C THR A 44 13.55 0.44 6.74
N ASN A 45 13.30 1.51 7.51
CA ASN A 45 14.10 1.98 8.65
C ASN A 45 13.49 1.61 10.01
N GLY A 46 12.35 0.90 10.03
CA GLY A 46 11.65 0.48 11.24
C GLY A 46 10.66 1.50 11.80
N SER A 47 10.35 2.58 11.07
CA SER A 47 9.30 3.53 11.44
C SER A 47 7.93 2.85 11.35
N ILE A 48 7.13 2.94 12.40
CA ILE A 48 5.83 2.26 12.45
C ILE A 48 4.82 3.00 11.57
N LEU A 49 4.26 2.29 10.60
CA LEU A 49 3.21 2.77 9.69
C LEU A 49 1.82 2.35 10.18
N ALA A 50 1.70 1.10 10.65
CA ALA A 50 0.49 0.57 11.24
C ALA A 50 0.80 -0.36 12.41
N GLN A 51 0.02 -0.27 13.50
CA GLN A 51 0.16 -1.15 14.66
C GLN A 51 -1.16 -1.40 15.35
N SER A 52 -1.26 -2.51 16.07
CA SER A 52 -2.40 -2.80 16.93
C SER A 52 -2.11 -2.34 18.36
N VAL A 53 -3.06 -1.63 18.94
CA VAL A 53 -3.00 -1.18 20.33
C VAL A 53 -4.13 -1.80 21.14
N GLU A 54 -3.84 -2.05 22.42
CA GLU A 54 -4.80 -2.64 23.36
C GLU A 54 -5.98 -1.69 23.60
N ARG A 55 -7.19 -2.20 23.39
CA ARG A 55 -8.46 -1.54 23.68
C ARG A 55 -9.40 -2.52 24.36
N TYR A 56 -10.50 -2.02 24.83
CA TYR A 56 -11.54 -2.82 25.45
C TYR A 56 -12.92 -2.44 24.91
N THR A 57 -13.73 -3.46 24.70
CA THR A 57 -15.17 -3.31 24.51
C THR A 57 -15.84 -3.46 25.87
N ILE A 58 -16.58 -2.44 26.29
CA ILE A 58 -17.31 -2.47 27.55
C ILE A 58 -18.68 -3.08 27.31
N ILE A 59 -18.95 -4.16 28.03
CA ILE A 59 -20.16 -4.94 27.96
C ILE A 59 -20.96 -4.76 29.23
N GLY A 60 -22.25 -4.55 29.10
CA GLY A 60 -23.22 -4.57 30.18
C GLY A 60 -24.07 -5.84 30.16
N ASN A 61 -24.49 -6.30 31.34
CA ASN A 61 -25.51 -7.32 31.50
C ASN A 61 -26.83 -6.62 31.93
N PRO A 62 -27.79 -6.40 31.00
CA PRO A 62 -29.05 -5.72 31.31
C PRO A 62 -29.87 -6.42 32.38
N GLU A 63 -29.90 -7.76 32.42
CA GLU A 63 -30.64 -8.54 33.40
C GLU A 63 -30.14 -8.25 34.82
N GLU A 64 -28.84 -8.30 35.07
CA GLU A 64 -28.21 -7.99 36.35
C GLU A 64 -28.29 -6.49 36.69
N ALA A 65 -28.21 -5.62 35.66
CA ALA A 65 -28.31 -4.19 35.86
C ALA A 65 -29.65 -3.76 36.45
N GLN A 66 -30.77 -4.43 36.09
CA GLN A 66 -32.09 -4.11 36.62
C GLN A 66 -32.19 -4.38 38.12
N ALA A 67 -31.50 -5.39 38.64
CA ALA A 67 -31.51 -5.76 40.08
C ALA A 67 -30.52 -4.93 40.91
N PHE A 68 -29.71 -4.08 40.29
CA PHE A 68 -28.64 -3.37 40.99
C PHE A 68 -29.14 -2.35 41.98
N THR A 69 -28.61 -2.43 43.21
CA THR A 69 -28.84 -1.44 44.27
C THR A 69 -27.51 -0.86 44.73
N PRO A 70 -27.27 0.47 44.57
CA PRO A 70 -26.04 1.09 45.02
C PRO A 70 -25.77 0.90 46.50
N THR A 71 -24.57 0.52 46.88
CA THR A 71 -24.10 0.43 48.26
C THR A 71 -23.77 1.83 48.78
N THR A 72 -24.33 2.20 49.93
CA THR A 72 -24.06 3.50 50.59
C THR A 72 -22.61 3.53 51.11
N CYS A 73 -21.92 4.64 50.91
CA CYS A 73 -20.56 4.84 51.41
C CYS A 73 -20.55 5.14 52.93
N THR A 74 -19.88 4.28 53.71
CA THR A 74 -19.69 4.38 55.15
C THR A 74 -18.25 3.98 55.49
N LYS A 75 -17.82 4.19 56.73
CA LYS A 75 -16.51 3.69 57.19
C LYS A 75 -16.37 2.17 57.11
N GLN A 76 -17.49 1.42 57.12
CA GLN A 76 -17.49 -0.04 57.05
C GLN A 76 -17.44 -0.57 55.62
N THR A 77 -18.03 0.16 54.67
CA THR A 77 -18.01 -0.21 53.25
C THR A 77 -16.69 0.15 52.55
N GLY A 78 -15.92 1.11 53.09
CA GLY A 78 -14.68 1.57 52.50
C GLY A 78 -14.85 1.95 51.03
N ASP A 79 -13.97 1.44 50.18
CA ASP A 79 -14.01 1.67 48.74
C ASP A 79 -15.08 0.82 48.00
N ASN A 80 -15.74 -0.11 48.68
CA ASN A 80 -16.79 -0.95 48.09
C ASN A 80 -18.16 -0.29 48.18
N CYS A 81 -18.26 0.96 47.77
CA CYS A 81 -19.50 1.73 47.75
C CYS A 81 -19.67 2.53 46.48
N HIS A 82 -20.87 3.08 46.25
CA HIS A 82 -21.24 3.74 45.01
C HIS A 82 -21.67 5.18 45.28
N GLN A 83 -20.93 6.12 44.70
CA GLN A 83 -21.19 7.56 44.78
C GLN A 83 -20.75 8.28 43.50
N ILE A 84 -21.34 9.44 43.27
CA ILE A 84 -20.97 10.35 42.18
C ILE A 84 -20.63 11.70 42.83
N ASP A 85 -19.39 12.16 42.68
CA ASP A 85 -18.89 13.42 43.29
C ASP A 85 -19.19 13.54 44.79
N GLY A 86 -19.00 12.43 45.53
CA GLY A 86 -19.24 12.38 46.97
C GLY A 86 -20.71 12.33 47.40
N LYS A 87 -21.64 12.20 46.45
CA LYS A 87 -23.09 12.14 46.71
C LYS A 87 -23.65 10.76 46.36
N PRO A 88 -24.74 10.32 47.04
CA PRO A 88 -25.44 9.09 46.67
C PRO A 88 -25.86 9.10 45.20
N VAL A 89 -25.87 7.93 44.54
CA VAL A 89 -26.22 7.78 43.13
C VAL A 89 -27.64 8.28 42.80
N GLY A 90 -28.55 8.21 43.76
CA GLY A 90 -29.93 8.74 43.62
C GLY A 90 -30.80 7.97 42.63
N ALA A 91 -30.46 6.72 42.33
CA ALA A 91 -31.21 5.81 41.47
C ALA A 91 -30.90 4.36 41.85
N THR A 92 -31.70 3.41 41.37
CA THR A 92 -31.47 1.95 41.44
C THR A 92 -31.56 1.35 40.03
N GLY A 93 -31.20 0.10 39.89
CA GLY A 93 -31.31 -0.63 38.64
C GLY A 93 -30.39 -0.08 37.52
N ALA A 94 -30.80 -0.28 36.27
CA ALA A 94 -30.08 0.18 35.09
C ALA A 94 -29.74 1.68 35.12
N ALA A 95 -30.64 2.51 35.67
CA ALA A 95 -30.41 3.95 35.80
C ALA A 95 -29.25 4.29 36.75
N ALA A 96 -29.06 3.51 37.83
CA ALA A 96 -27.94 3.70 38.74
C ALA A 96 -26.60 3.31 38.07
N VAL A 97 -26.56 2.17 37.36
CA VAL A 97 -25.38 1.72 36.62
C VAL A 97 -25.02 2.74 35.57
N ALA A 98 -25.99 3.22 34.80
CA ALA A 98 -25.79 4.24 33.76
C ALA A 98 -25.21 5.54 34.32
N ARG A 99 -25.73 6.05 35.45
CA ARG A 99 -25.20 7.26 36.10
C ARG A 99 -23.75 7.11 36.57
N LEU A 100 -23.37 5.92 37.02
CA LEU A 100 -21.99 5.62 37.46
C LEU A 100 -21.04 5.54 36.26
N LEU A 101 -21.49 4.98 35.14
CA LEU A 101 -20.67 4.81 33.91
C LEU A 101 -20.55 6.08 33.09
N ALA A 102 -21.59 6.91 33.03
CA ALA A 102 -21.67 8.08 32.16
C ALA A 102 -20.43 8.99 32.23
N PRO A 103 -19.95 9.44 33.38
CA PRO A 103 -18.78 10.31 33.49
C PRO A 103 -17.46 9.58 33.16
N VAL A 104 -17.42 8.26 33.26
CA VAL A 104 -16.22 7.47 32.99
C VAL A 104 -16.12 7.12 31.48
N LEU A 105 -17.27 6.86 30.87
CA LEU A 105 -17.37 6.53 29.44
C LEU A 105 -17.52 7.76 28.56
N ASP A 106 -17.75 8.94 29.15
CA ASP A 106 -18.10 10.16 28.40
C ASP A 106 -19.29 9.91 27.46
N MET A 107 -20.41 9.46 28.05
CA MET A 107 -21.66 9.15 27.38
C MET A 107 -22.85 9.68 28.15
N ASP A 108 -23.99 9.86 27.48
CA ASP A 108 -25.23 10.25 28.16
C ASP A 108 -25.78 9.13 29.04
N ALA A 109 -26.15 9.46 30.24
CA ALA A 109 -26.69 8.48 31.19
C ALA A 109 -28.04 7.89 30.76
N THR A 110 -28.84 8.62 29.98
CA THR A 110 -30.13 8.13 29.45
C THR A 110 -29.90 7.10 28.36
N GLU A 111 -28.93 7.35 27.48
CA GLU A 111 -28.52 6.41 26.44
C GLU A 111 -28.00 5.10 27.04
N LEU A 112 -27.05 5.19 27.97
CA LEU A 112 -26.54 4.03 28.71
C LEU A 112 -27.64 3.29 29.46
N GLY A 113 -28.56 4.02 30.06
CA GLY A 113 -29.73 3.46 30.76
C GLY A 113 -30.64 2.67 29.83
N ALA A 114 -30.86 3.17 28.60
CA ALA A 114 -31.65 2.48 27.59
C ALA A 114 -30.94 1.16 27.14
N MET A 115 -29.63 1.19 26.91
CA MET A 115 -28.85 -0.01 26.58
C MET A 115 -28.91 -1.08 27.69
N LEU A 116 -28.95 -0.66 28.96
CA LEU A 116 -28.98 -1.53 30.13
C LEU A 116 -30.40 -1.93 30.55
N SER A 117 -31.45 -1.44 29.90
CA SER A 117 -32.85 -1.76 30.24
C SER A 117 -33.42 -2.96 29.46
N GLY A 118 -32.64 -3.64 28.65
CA GLY A 118 -33.03 -4.83 27.88
C GLY A 118 -33.21 -6.08 28.76
N THR A 119 -33.61 -7.17 28.14
CA THR A 119 -33.81 -8.49 28.79
C THR A 119 -32.68 -9.49 28.52
N GLY A 120 -31.60 -9.05 27.91
CA GLY A 120 -30.46 -9.89 27.60
C GLY A 120 -29.36 -9.83 28.66
N GLN A 121 -28.37 -10.73 28.51
CA GLN A 121 -27.18 -10.76 29.36
C GLN A 121 -25.95 -10.10 28.71
N TYR A 122 -26.09 -9.57 27.49
CA TYR A 122 -25.03 -8.99 26.72
C TYR A 122 -25.52 -7.74 25.98
N ALA A 123 -24.93 -6.60 26.28
CA ALA A 123 -25.16 -5.34 25.61
C ALA A 123 -23.82 -4.62 25.43
N VAL A 124 -23.44 -4.29 24.22
CA VAL A 124 -22.23 -3.48 23.94
C VAL A 124 -22.53 -2.03 24.35
N LEU A 125 -21.84 -1.52 25.36
CA LEU A 125 -22.01 -0.15 25.86
C LEU A 125 -21.08 0.82 25.16
N LYS A 126 -19.78 0.47 25.02
CA LYS A 126 -18.79 1.28 24.30
C LYS A 126 -17.67 0.40 23.79
N LYS A 127 -17.24 0.65 22.54
CA LYS A 127 -16.05 0.05 21.93
C LYS A 127 -14.83 0.95 22.08
N ASP A 128 -13.66 0.41 21.82
CA ASP A 128 -12.37 1.11 21.69
C ASP A 128 -11.94 1.90 22.92
N VAL A 129 -12.30 1.37 24.10
CA VAL A 129 -12.03 1.98 25.40
C VAL A 129 -10.57 1.72 25.80
N THR A 130 -9.87 2.77 26.24
CA THR A 130 -8.47 2.67 26.64
C THR A 130 -8.28 1.89 27.95
N PRO A 131 -7.08 1.29 28.19
CA PRO A 131 -6.77 0.63 29.46
C PRO A 131 -6.96 1.53 30.69
N ALA A 132 -6.76 2.84 30.54
CA ALA A 132 -6.96 3.81 31.63
C ALA A 132 -8.44 3.94 32.01
N VAL A 133 -9.34 3.98 31.05
CA VAL A 133 -10.80 4.04 31.29
C VAL A 133 -11.30 2.71 31.84
N LYS A 134 -10.83 1.56 31.29
CA LYS A 134 -11.14 0.23 31.90
C LYS A 134 -10.80 0.18 33.38
N ARG A 135 -9.60 0.68 33.77
CA ARG A 135 -9.22 0.74 35.19
C ARG A 135 -10.16 1.62 36.04
N LYS A 136 -10.71 2.72 35.48
CA LYS A 136 -11.72 3.55 36.17
C LYS A 136 -13.02 2.79 36.33
N ILE A 137 -13.47 2.05 35.30
CA ILE A 137 -14.70 1.23 35.39
C ILE A 137 -14.56 0.13 36.46
N SER A 138 -13.40 -0.55 36.51
CA SER A 138 -13.15 -1.58 37.53
C SER A 138 -13.26 -1.05 38.98
N LYS A 139 -12.96 0.24 39.20
CA LYS A 139 -13.11 0.88 40.53
C LYS A 139 -14.56 1.22 40.90
N LEU A 140 -15.50 1.12 39.95
CA LEU A 140 -16.91 1.35 40.22
C LEU A 140 -17.59 0.16 40.90
N ASN A 141 -16.90 -0.95 41.12
CA ASN A 141 -17.42 -2.15 41.76
C ASN A 141 -18.73 -2.69 41.16
N LEU A 142 -18.84 -2.65 39.83
CA LEU A 142 -19.98 -3.13 39.06
C LEU A 142 -19.79 -4.57 38.58
N GLY A 143 -19.02 -5.39 39.30
CA GLY A 143 -18.71 -6.76 38.90
C GLY A 143 -19.96 -7.62 38.66
N GLY A 144 -19.99 -8.41 37.62
CA GLY A 144 -21.14 -9.20 37.16
C GLY A 144 -22.16 -8.42 36.32
N ILE A 145 -22.17 -7.08 36.43
CA ILE A 145 -23.06 -6.21 35.65
C ILE A 145 -22.33 -5.59 34.46
N VAL A 146 -21.08 -5.18 34.69
CA VAL A 146 -20.24 -4.54 33.64
C VAL A 146 -18.88 -5.22 33.62
N TYR A 147 -18.45 -5.62 32.44
CA TYR A 147 -17.14 -6.20 32.23
C TYR A 147 -16.51 -5.66 30.94
N ALA A 148 -15.22 -5.88 30.78
CA ALA A 148 -14.46 -5.39 29.67
C ALA A 148 -13.84 -6.57 28.90
N GLU A 149 -14.17 -6.71 27.66
CA GLU A 149 -13.56 -7.66 26.75
C GLU A 149 -12.36 -7.02 26.06
N LEU A 150 -11.23 -7.73 26.01
CA LEU A 150 -10.04 -7.26 25.30
C LEU A 150 -10.35 -7.19 23.81
N SER A 151 -10.09 -6.05 23.22
CA SER A 151 -10.09 -5.81 21.78
C SER A 151 -8.77 -5.16 21.35
N ASN A 152 -8.51 -5.16 20.06
CA ASN A 152 -7.35 -4.48 19.51
C ASN A 152 -7.85 -3.45 18.48
N GLU A 153 -7.40 -2.21 18.62
CA GLU A 153 -7.61 -1.17 17.62
C GLU A 153 -6.40 -1.11 16.70
N ARG A 154 -6.64 -1.06 15.39
CA ARG A 154 -5.58 -0.84 14.40
C ARG A 154 -5.36 0.65 14.22
N ILE A 155 -4.15 1.13 14.49
CA ILE A 155 -3.77 2.53 14.39
C ILE A 155 -2.77 2.71 13.24
N TYR A 156 -3.03 3.72 12.41
CA TYR A 156 -2.16 4.18 11.34
C TYR A 156 -1.58 5.53 11.75
N SER A 157 -0.25 5.57 11.96
CA SER A 157 0.39 6.67 12.69
C SER A 157 0.61 7.93 11.86
N ASN A 158 0.49 7.84 10.52
CA ASN A 158 0.96 8.87 9.59
C ASN A 158 -0.17 9.57 8.78
N GLY A 159 -1.40 9.50 9.28
CA GLY A 159 -2.55 10.18 8.67
C GLY A 159 -2.82 9.71 7.23
N THR A 160 -2.69 10.62 6.26
CA THR A 160 -2.94 10.34 4.84
C THR A 160 -1.77 9.73 4.10
N LEU A 161 -0.58 9.65 4.71
CA LEU A 161 0.60 9.09 4.06
C LEU A 161 0.37 7.61 3.72
N MET A 162 0.54 7.25 2.47
CA MET A 162 0.35 5.89 1.93
C MET A 162 -1.06 5.31 2.16
N GLY A 163 -2.10 6.13 2.26
CA GLY A 163 -3.42 5.64 2.69
C GLY A 163 -3.98 4.53 1.81
N ALA A 164 -3.98 4.69 0.49
CA ALA A 164 -4.43 3.68 -0.47
C ALA A 164 -3.49 2.46 -0.49
N LEU A 165 -2.17 2.67 -0.33
CA LEU A 165 -1.18 1.59 -0.33
C LEU A 165 -1.28 0.73 0.95
N LEU A 166 -1.39 1.34 2.12
CA LEU A 166 -1.58 0.61 3.38
C LEU A 166 -2.95 -0.07 3.42
N GLY A 167 -3.99 0.61 2.92
CA GLY A 167 -5.35 0.11 2.94
C GLY A 167 -5.96 0.12 4.33
N GLY A 168 -6.55 -0.98 4.76
CA GLY A 168 -7.18 -1.05 6.08
C GLY A 168 -7.72 -2.42 6.45
N VAL A 169 -8.22 -2.51 7.69
CA VAL A 169 -8.85 -3.70 8.24
C VAL A 169 -10.35 -3.48 8.45
N ASP A 170 -11.13 -4.56 8.41
CA ASP A 170 -12.55 -4.55 8.77
C ASP A 170 -12.78 -4.50 10.29
N GLY A 171 -14.05 -4.58 10.71
CA GLY A 171 -14.43 -4.57 12.14
C GLY A 171 -13.96 -5.80 12.92
N GLU A 172 -13.50 -6.85 12.27
CA GLU A 172 -12.97 -8.08 12.88
C GLU A 172 -11.43 -8.10 12.88
N GLY A 173 -10.78 -7.07 12.30
CA GLY A 173 -9.34 -6.93 12.22
C GLY A 173 -8.70 -7.67 11.04
N LYS A 174 -9.50 -8.13 10.06
CA LYS A 174 -9.02 -8.75 8.82
C LYS A 174 -8.66 -7.66 7.81
N GLY A 175 -7.50 -7.77 7.17
CA GLY A 175 -7.08 -6.89 6.08
C GLY A 175 -7.99 -7.03 4.86
N VAL A 176 -8.50 -5.89 4.33
CA VAL A 176 -9.47 -5.85 3.22
C VAL A 176 -8.99 -5.02 2.04
N ALA A 177 -7.91 -4.27 2.17
CA ALA A 177 -7.30 -3.47 1.11
C ALA A 177 -5.80 -3.27 1.34
N GLY A 178 -5.07 -2.96 0.29
CA GLY A 178 -3.64 -2.60 0.31
C GLY A 178 -2.73 -3.67 0.94
N ILE A 179 -1.65 -3.23 1.57
CA ILE A 179 -0.69 -4.09 2.27
C ILE A 179 -1.37 -4.89 3.40
N GLU A 180 -2.37 -4.31 4.08
CA GLU A 180 -3.14 -5.02 5.09
C GLU A 180 -3.84 -6.27 4.53
N GLN A 181 -4.36 -6.20 3.31
CA GLN A 181 -4.97 -7.35 2.63
C GLN A 181 -3.90 -8.31 2.08
N MET A 182 -2.88 -7.77 1.41
CA MET A 182 -1.80 -8.56 0.82
C MET A 182 -1.13 -9.45 1.86
N GLU A 183 -0.76 -8.86 3.00
CA GLU A 183 -0.08 -9.54 4.09
C GLU A 183 -1.03 -9.99 5.21
N ASN A 184 -2.33 -10.15 4.90
CA ASN A 184 -3.29 -10.48 5.94
C ASN A 184 -2.94 -11.78 6.69
N LYS A 185 -2.45 -12.80 6.00
CA LYS A 185 -2.06 -14.08 6.61
C LYS A 185 -0.86 -13.91 7.56
N THR A 186 0.14 -13.14 7.15
CA THR A 186 1.38 -12.86 7.91
C THR A 186 1.08 -12.02 9.15
N LEU A 187 0.27 -10.96 8.95
CA LEU A 187 -0.07 -10.01 10.02
C LEU A 187 -1.05 -10.58 11.04
N THR A 188 -1.92 -11.53 10.66
CA THR A 188 -2.94 -12.09 11.55
C THR A 188 -2.30 -13.13 12.47
N GLY A 189 -2.45 -12.94 13.80
CA GLY A 189 -2.05 -13.92 14.81
C GLY A 189 -3.09 -15.00 15.02
N GLU A 190 -2.78 -15.93 15.91
CA GLU A 190 -3.71 -16.97 16.38
C GLU A 190 -4.21 -16.65 17.78
N ASP A 191 -5.54 -16.55 17.96
CA ASP A 191 -6.13 -16.36 19.27
C ASP A 191 -5.84 -17.56 20.19
N GLY A 192 -5.54 -17.27 21.45
CA GLY A 192 -5.49 -18.22 22.52
C GLY A 192 -6.82 -18.33 23.26
N TYR A 193 -6.86 -19.15 24.29
CA TYR A 193 -8.01 -19.26 25.17
C TYR A 193 -7.63 -19.75 26.56
N GLN A 194 -8.51 -19.45 27.53
CA GLN A 194 -8.45 -19.99 28.88
C GLN A 194 -9.81 -20.51 29.28
N VAL A 195 -9.84 -21.68 29.92
CA VAL A 195 -11.06 -22.32 30.45
C VAL A 195 -10.95 -22.38 31.94
N TYR A 196 -11.80 -21.62 32.61
CA TYR A 196 -11.83 -21.57 34.09
C TYR A 196 -13.28 -21.38 34.62
N GLN A 197 -13.47 -21.54 35.93
CA GLN A 197 -14.73 -21.22 36.55
C GLN A 197 -14.78 -19.77 37.01
N GLN A 198 -15.88 -19.10 36.67
CA GLN A 198 -16.13 -17.71 37.02
C GLN A 198 -17.08 -17.63 38.25
N GLY A 199 -16.75 -16.77 39.21
CA GLY A 199 -17.62 -16.43 40.32
C GLY A 199 -18.77 -15.52 39.87
N ASN A 200 -19.77 -15.36 40.74
CA ASN A 200 -20.92 -14.48 40.51
C ASN A 200 -20.53 -13.00 40.30
N ASN A 201 -19.31 -12.63 40.68
CA ASN A 201 -18.74 -11.30 40.48
C ASN A 201 -17.97 -11.15 39.16
N GLY A 202 -18.04 -12.14 38.27
CA GLY A 202 -17.31 -12.10 36.99
C GLY A 202 -15.80 -12.35 37.07
N VAL A 203 -15.29 -12.70 38.28
CA VAL A 203 -13.85 -12.94 38.49
C VAL A 203 -13.54 -14.44 38.43
N GLU A 204 -12.38 -14.79 37.90
CA GLU A 204 -11.86 -16.16 37.91
C GLU A 204 -11.79 -16.68 39.34
N ILE A 205 -12.25 -17.92 39.57
CA ILE A 205 -12.06 -18.63 40.84
C ILE A 205 -10.65 -19.24 40.80
N PRO A 206 -9.74 -18.82 41.70
CA PRO A 206 -8.37 -19.30 41.70
C PRO A 206 -8.24 -20.81 41.72
N GLY A 207 -7.38 -21.37 40.86
CA GLY A 207 -7.13 -22.82 40.81
C GLY A 207 -8.18 -23.63 40.08
N THR A 208 -9.10 -22.99 39.34
CA THR A 208 -10.13 -23.68 38.54
C THR A 208 -9.80 -23.73 37.06
N MET A 209 -8.67 -23.18 36.63
CA MET A 209 -8.19 -23.26 35.22
C MET A 209 -7.97 -24.71 34.84
N THR A 210 -8.65 -25.16 33.81
CA THR A 210 -8.58 -26.55 33.29
C THR A 210 -7.81 -26.66 31.98
N GLU A 211 -7.89 -25.64 31.14
CA GLU A 211 -7.23 -25.56 29.83
C GLU A 211 -6.74 -24.13 29.58
N SER A 212 -5.60 -24.00 28.91
CA SER A 212 -5.05 -22.73 28.46
C SER A 212 -4.23 -22.94 27.18
N LYS A 213 -4.44 -22.08 26.20
CA LYS A 213 -3.57 -21.89 25.04
C LYS A 213 -3.21 -20.42 24.94
N ASP A 214 -1.95 -20.09 24.96
CA ASP A 214 -1.50 -18.70 24.77
C ASP A 214 -1.82 -18.22 23.35
N ALA A 215 -2.11 -16.92 23.21
CA ALA A 215 -2.24 -16.30 21.91
C ALA A 215 -0.87 -16.16 21.24
N VAL A 216 -0.81 -16.41 19.93
CA VAL A 216 0.38 -16.17 19.11
C VAL A 216 0.14 -14.91 18.30
N ASN A 217 0.90 -13.86 18.54
CA ASN A 217 0.77 -12.61 17.78
C ASN A 217 1.17 -12.81 16.32
N GLY A 218 0.60 -11.99 15.43
CA GLY A 218 0.99 -11.96 14.03
C GLY A 218 2.42 -11.42 13.86
N SER A 219 3.05 -11.80 12.75
CA SER A 219 4.40 -11.36 12.39
C SER A 219 4.38 -9.91 11.91
N ASP A 220 5.45 -9.18 12.24
CA ASP A 220 5.66 -7.81 11.77
C ASP A 220 6.18 -7.82 10.32
N VAL A 221 5.71 -6.89 9.51
CA VAL A 221 6.09 -6.72 8.10
C VAL A 221 6.88 -5.44 7.94
N THR A 222 8.09 -5.54 7.40
CA THR A 222 8.92 -4.39 7.02
C THR A 222 8.87 -4.21 5.51
N LEU A 223 8.45 -3.02 5.06
CA LEU A 223 8.41 -2.65 3.64
C LEU A 223 9.79 -2.20 3.15
N THR A 224 9.96 -2.16 1.83
CA THR A 224 11.11 -1.48 1.19
C THR A 224 10.91 0.04 1.14
N ILE A 225 9.67 0.50 1.26
CA ILE A 225 9.31 1.93 1.28
C ILE A 225 10.11 2.66 2.36
N ASP A 226 10.73 3.78 2.00
CA ASP A 226 11.34 4.72 2.92
C ASP A 226 10.31 5.82 3.25
N HIS A 227 9.94 5.95 4.52
CA HIS A 227 8.93 6.90 4.99
C HIS A 227 9.20 8.35 4.53
N ASP A 228 10.45 8.80 4.59
CA ASP A 228 10.77 10.18 4.25
C ASP A 228 10.74 10.40 2.73
N VAL A 229 11.17 9.39 1.94
CA VAL A 229 11.07 9.43 0.48
C VAL A 229 9.60 9.46 0.07
N GLN A 230 8.79 8.57 0.61
CA GLN A 230 7.36 8.51 0.31
C GLN A 230 6.67 9.83 0.65
N TRP A 231 6.93 10.38 1.85
CA TRP A 231 6.36 11.65 2.28
C TRP A 231 6.74 12.80 1.34
N TYR A 232 8.03 12.87 0.98
CA TYR A 232 8.50 13.93 0.09
C TYR A 232 7.88 13.81 -1.31
N VAL A 233 7.83 12.58 -1.84
CA VAL A 233 7.25 12.30 -3.18
C VAL A 233 5.75 12.64 -3.21
N GLU A 234 4.97 12.22 -2.22
CA GLU A 234 3.54 12.57 -2.14
C GLU A 234 3.32 14.08 -2.05
N LYS A 235 4.15 14.78 -1.25
CA LYS A 235 4.09 16.24 -1.11
C LYS A 235 4.33 16.92 -2.46
N VAL A 236 5.45 16.61 -3.13
CA VAL A 236 5.82 17.23 -4.41
C VAL A 236 4.78 16.90 -5.49
N LEU A 237 4.29 15.66 -5.51
CA LEU A 237 3.26 15.21 -6.45
C LEU A 237 1.95 16.00 -6.29
N LYS A 238 1.48 16.18 -5.05
CA LYS A 238 0.28 16.94 -4.74
C LYS A 238 0.43 18.43 -5.11
N GLU A 239 1.56 19.04 -4.76
CA GLU A 239 1.88 20.42 -5.13
C GLU A 239 1.89 20.59 -6.65
N SER A 240 2.42 19.59 -7.38
CA SER A 240 2.47 19.56 -8.83
C SER A 240 1.08 19.36 -9.46
N CYS A 241 0.24 18.48 -8.93
CA CYS A 241 -1.16 18.35 -9.37
C CYS A 241 -1.91 19.68 -9.21
N THR A 242 -1.69 20.40 -8.12
CA THR A 242 -2.26 21.73 -7.91
C THR A 242 -1.72 22.74 -8.92
N LYS A 243 -0.40 22.79 -9.10
CA LYS A 243 0.28 23.72 -10.00
C LYS A 243 -0.15 23.57 -11.45
N TYR A 244 -0.27 22.34 -11.90
CA TYR A 244 -0.61 22.00 -13.30
C TYR A 244 -2.11 21.72 -13.48
N SER A 245 -2.94 21.91 -12.45
CA SER A 245 -4.37 21.59 -12.47
C SER A 245 -4.67 20.15 -12.91
N SER A 246 -3.81 19.22 -12.55
CA SER A 246 -3.96 17.80 -12.85
C SER A 246 -4.95 17.16 -11.89
N PRO A 247 -5.98 16.42 -12.37
CA PRO A 247 -6.95 15.74 -11.50
C PRO A 247 -6.31 14.71 -10.55
N TRP A 248 -5.25 14.05 -11.00
CA TRP A 248 -4.45 13.14 -10.20
C TRP A 248 -3.04 12.97 -10.78
N GLY A 249 -2.14 12.51 -9.96
CA GLY A 249 -0.81 12.11 -10.34
C GLY A 249 -0.35 10.90 -9.54
N VAL A 250 0.62 10.18 -10.10
CA VAL A 250 1.31 9.07 -9.43
C VAL A 250 2.80 9.19 -9.64
N ALA A 251 3.57 8.67 -8.68
CA ALA A 251 5.02 8.60 -8.79
C ALA A 251 5.58 7.31 -8.18
N VAL A 252 6.56 6.72 -8.84
CA VAL A 252 7.26 5.51 -8.40
C VAL A 252 8.75 5.81 -8.32
N VAL A 253 9.37 5.43 -7.21
CA VAL A 253 10.83 5.47 -7.02
C VAL A 253 11.33 4.05 -6.78
N GLN A 254 12.19 3.57 -7.68
CA GLN A 254 12.79 2.23 -7.60
C GLN A 254 14.31 2.32 -7.46
N ASP A 255 14.86 1.57 -6.52
CA ASP A 255 16.29 1.32 -6.43
C ASP A 255 16.73 0.33 -7.53
N THR A 256 17.62 0.75 -8.40
CA THR A 256 18.07 -0.09 -9.52
C THR A 256 18.92 -1.28 -9.10
N GLN A 257 19.62 -1.18 -7.97
CA GLN A 257 20.54 -2.22 -7.51
C GLN A 257 19.81 -3.42 -6.93
N THR A 258 18.69 -3.17 -6.21
CA THR A 258 17.95 -4.21 -5.49
C THR A 258 16.60 -4.56 -6.12
N GLY A 259 16.00 -3.63 -6.89
CA GLY A 259 14.61 -3.73 -7.34
C GLY A 259 13.60 -3.24 -6.29
N ASP A 260 14.06 -2.72 -5.16
CA ASP A 260 13.21 -2.25 -4.09
C ASP A 260 12.42 -1.01 -4.50
N ILE A 261 11.15 -0.99 -4.20
CA ILE A 261 10.29 0.19 -4.34
C ILE A 261 10.47 1.04 -3.08
N LEU A 262 11.07 2.22 -3.25
CA LEU A 262 11.33 3.17 -2.15
C LEU A 262 10.17 4.12 -1.91
N ALA A 263 9.39 4.41 -2.96
CA ALA A 263 8.13 5.13 -2.89
C ALA A 263 7.16 4.65 -3.96
N LEU A 264 5.90 4.56 -3.59
CA LEU A 264 4.76 4.29 -4.46
C LEU A 264 3.66 5.26 -4.06
N ALA A 265 3.61 6.40 -4.76
CA ALA A 265 2.87 7.57 -4.32
C ALA A 265 1.68 7.88 -5.22
N ASP A 266 0.56 8.19 -4.57
CA ASP A 266 -0.64 8.77 -5.18
C ASP A 266 -0.80 10.22 -4.70
N SER A 267 -1.38 11.09 -5.54
CA SER A 267 -1.70 12.46 -5.15
C SER A 267 -2.94 12.57 -4.26
N ASP A 268 -3.72 11.49 -4.15
CA ASP A 268 -4.97 11.45 -3.36
C ASP A 268 -4.65 11.44 -1.85
N GLU A 269 -5.30 12.33 -1.09
CA GLU A 269 -5.18 12.36 0.37
C GLU A 269 -6.21 11.42 1.01
N ILE A 270 -5.84 10.17 1.19
CA ILE A 270 -6.71 9.14 1.78
C ILE A 270 -6.12 8.76 3.13
N GLU A 271 -6.91 8.92 4.20
CA GLU A 271 -6.49 8.50 5.54
C GLU A 271 -6.43 6.97 5.61
N ALA A 272 -5.27 6.42 5.96
CA ALA A 272 -5.07 4.98 6.09
C ALA A 272 -6.03 4.37 7.13
N GLY A 273 -6.62 3.21 6.81
CA GLY A 273 -7.62 2.54 7.64
C GLY A 273 -9.02 3.14 7.60
N SER A 274 -9.22 4.29 6.93
CA SER A 274 -10.56 4.86 6.73
C SER A 274 -11.42 3.97 5.81
N ASP A 275 -12.72 4.22 5.78
CA ASP A 275 -13.60 3.49 4.86
C ASP A 275 -13.24 3.79 3.40
N GLN A 276 -12.71 4.97 3.09
CA GLN A 276 -12.20 5.29 1.77
C GLN A 276 -10.96 4.45 1.43
N ALA A 277 -9.98 4.32 2.34
CA ALA A 277 -8.79 3.51 2.12
C ALA A 277 -9.12 2.01 1.90
N LYS A 278 -10.17 1.51 2.55
CA LYS A 278 -10.64 0.12 2.38
C LYS A 278 -11.30 -0.14 1.02
N MET A 279 -11.71 0.89 0.30
CA MET A 279 -12.39 0.80 -1.00
C MET A 279 -11.53 1.32 -2.16
N THR A 280 -10.37 1.89 -1.89
CA THR A 280 -9.50 2.49 -2.91
C THR A 280 -8.28 1.62 -3.15
N VAL A 281 -7.94 1.43 -4.41
CA VAL A 281 -6.68 0.83 -4.85
C VAL A 281 -5.72 1.95 -5.24
N SER A 282 -4.43 1.82 -4.91
CA SER A 282 -3.41 2.78 -5.34
C SER A 282 -3.43 2.95 -6.87
N ARG A 283 -3.53 4.19 -7.33
CA ARG A 283 -3.52 4.51 -8.78
C ARG A 283 -2.21 4.14 -9.44
N ALA A 284 -1.10 4.19 -8.71
CA ALA A 284 0.21 3.85 -9.24
C ALA A 284 0.30 2.41 -9.77
N VAL A 285 -0.58 1.51 -9.30
CA VAL A 285 -0.65 0.12 -9.74
C VAL A 285 -1.93 -0.22 -10.50
N SER A 286 -3.02 0.53 -10.31
CA SER A 286 -4.33 0.22 -10.90
C SER A 286 -4.66 1.02 -12.16
N GLU A 287 -4.17 2.26 -12.27
CA GLU A 287 -4.41 3.08 -13.45
C GLU A 287 -3.47 2.67 -14.58
N THR A 288 -4.07 2.33 -15.71
CA THR A 288 -3.32 1.97 -16.92
C THR A 288 -3.41 3.06 -17.98
N PHE A 289 -2.30 3.28 -18.66
CA PHE A 289 -2.18 4.30 -19.68
C PHE A 289 -1.21 3.85 -20.80
N GLU A 290 -1.32 4.44 -21.97
CA GLU A 290 -0.32 4.29 -23.00
C GLU A 290 0.94 5.07 -22.62
N PRO A 291 2.15 4.45 -22.62
CA PRO A 291 3.39 5.13 -22.18
C PRO A 291 3.87 6.19 -23.17
N GLY A 292 3.18 6.37 -24.30
CA GLY A 292 3.57 7.32 -25.32
C GLY A 292 5.04 7.18 -25.71
N SER A 293 5.72 8.30 -25.88
CA SER A 293 7.10 8.30 -26.37
C SER A 293 8.15 7.62 -25.48
N ILE A 294 7.82 7.21 -24.25
CA ILE A 294 8.71 6.34 -23.45
C ILE A 294 8.86 4.97 -24.14
N GLY A 295 7.83 4.49 -24.85
CA GLY A 295 7.88 3.27 -25.65
C GLY A 295 8.97 3.23 -26.72
N LYS A 296 9.46 4.39 -27.18
CA LYS A 296 10.58 4.48 -28.13
C LYS A 296 11.89 3.93 -27.56
N VAL A 297 12.04 3.94 -26.23
CA VAL A 297 13.19 3.32 -25.56
C VAL A 297 13.22 1.81 -25.82
N PHE A 298 12.06 1.15 -25.78
CA PHE A 298 11.95 -0.29 -26.04
C PHE A 298 12.21 -0.61 -27.52
N THR A 299 11.66 0.20 -28.41
CA THR A 299 11.85 0.07 -29.86
C THR A 299 13.31 0.26 -30.25
N MET A 300 13.96 1.33 -29.76
CA MET A 300 15.38 1.59 -29.98
C MET A 300 16.25 0.43 -29.45
N SER A 301 15.95 -0.04 -28.25
CA SER A 301 16.64 -1.19 -27.66
C SER A 301 16.53 -2.44 -28.55
N GLY A 302 15.32 -2.71 -29.05
CA GLY A 302 15.09 -3.85 -29.96
C GLY A 302 15.84 -3.75 -31.26
N MET A 303 15.85 -2.58 -31.91
CA MET A 303 16.58 -2.36 -33.18
C MET A 303 18.09 -2.58 -33.02
N ILE A 304 18.69 -2.04 -31.94
CA ILE A 304 20.12 -2.19 -31.68
C ILE A 304 20.43 -3.65 -31.30
N GLN A 305 19.61 -4.30 -30.45
CA GLN A 305 19.79 -5.70 -30.04
C GLN A 305 19.72 -6.67 -31.23
N LEU A 306 18.87 -6.39 -32.21
CA LEU A 306 18.78 -7.17 -33.47
C LEU A 306 19.90 -6.88 -34.47
N GLY A 307 20.79 -5.92 -34.16
CA GLY A 307 21.87 -5.50 -35.07
C GLY A 307 21.37 -4.76 -36.30
N LEU A 308 20.15 -4.24 -36.29
CA LEU A 308 19.58 -3.46 -37.38
C LEU A 308 20.24 -2.08 -37.47
N HIS A 309 20.56 -1.49 -36.31
CA HIS A 309 21.15 -0.16 -36.20
C HIS A 309 22.07 -0.04 -34.97
N GLN A 310 22.86 1.07 -35.00
CA GLN A 310 23.56 1.61 -33.83
C GLN A 310 22.97 2.98 -33.49
N ALA A 311 23.15 3.46 -32.27
CA ALA A 311 22.63 4.76 -31.83
C ALA A 311 23.15 5.94 -32.69
N SER A 312 24.31 5.79 -33.32
CA SER A 312 24.96 6.79 -34.21
C SER A 312 24.55 6.70 -35.68
N ASP A 313 23.70 5.74 -36.08
CA ASP A 313 23.26 5.59 -37.47
C ASP A 313 22.44 6.81 -37.90
N LYS A 314 22.63 7.21 -39.13
CA LYS A 314 22.16 8.47 -39.71
C LYS A 314 20.87 8.29 -40.49
N PHE A 315 19.92 9.20 -40.29
CA PHE A 315 18.62 9.20 -40.96
C PHE A 315 18.28 10.60 -41.47
N THR A 316 17.60 10.65 -42.60
CA THR A 316 16.89 11.85 -43.05
C THR A 316 15.41 11.67 -42.72
N VAL A 317 14.87 12.54 -41.88
CA VAL A 317 13.54 12.41 -41.29
C VAL A 317 12.67 13.59 -41.72
N PRO A 318 11.63 13.38 -42.55
CA PRO A 318 10.62 14.40 -42.86
C PRO A 318 9.65 14.52 -41.67
N ASP A 319 8.88 15.61 -41.58
CA ASP A 319 7.89 15.82 -40.53
C ASP A 319 6.67 14.89 -40.62
N HIS A 320 6.45 14.25 -41.77
CA HIS A 320 5.39 13.26 -41.94
C HIS A 320 5.78 12.15 -42.93
N ILE A 321 5.15 11.00 -42.77
CA ILE A 321 5.31 9.83 -43.66
C ILE A 321 3.96 9.15 -43.89
N THR A 322 3.71 8.68 -45.09
CA THR A 322 2.55 7.85 -45.38
C THR A 322 3.00 6.41 -45.64
N THR A 323 2.55 5.51 -44.80
CA THR A 323 2.83 4.06 -44.90
C THR A 323 1.61 3.26 -44.47
N ASN A 324 1.40 2.09 -45.08
CA ASN A 324 0.22 1.25 -44.83
C ASN A 324 -1.12 1.99 -45.00
N GLY A 325 -1.18 3.00 -45.90
CA GLY A 325 -2.39 3.81 -46.10
C GLY A 325 -2.73 4.78 -44.97
N GLN A 326 -1.82 4.98 -44.02
CA GLN A 326 -1.96 5.92 -42.89
C GLN A 326 -0.84 6.98 -42.97
N THR A 327 -1.15 8.20 -42.59
CA THR A 327 -0.17 9.28 -42.46
C THR A 327 0.19 9.45 -40.96
N TYR A 328 1.47 9.45 -40.67
CA TYR A 328 2.04 9.71 -39.34
C TYR A 328 2.85 11.00 -39.41
N SER A 329 2.78 11.80 -38.33
CA SER A 329 3.49 13.07 -38.23
C SER A 329 4.22 13.16 -36.90
N ASP A 330 5.26 13.98 -36.90
CA ASP A 330 5.89 14.42 -35.67
C ASP A 330 5.04 15.49 -34.97
N ALA A 331 5.30 15.73 -33.70
CA ALA A 331 4.52 16.69 -32.89
C ALA A 331 4.70 18.14 -33.36
N THR A 332 5.85 18.45 -33.99
CA THR A 332 6.18 19.75 -34.54
C THR A 332 6.44 19.63 -36.02
N THR A 333 5.97 20.61 -36.81
CA THR A 333 6.26 20.69 -38.25
C THR A 333 7.71 21.13 -38.45
N HIS A 334 8.44 20.40 -39.32
CA HIS A 334 9.83 20.70 -39.69
C HIS A 334 10.10 20.30 -41.15
N GLY A 335 11.26 20.63 -41.66
CA GLY A 335 11.73 20.13 -42.97
C GLY A 335 12.33 18.73 -42.86
N ASP A 336 13.10 18.35 -43.88
CA ASP A 336 13.93 17.16 -43.82
C ASP A 336 15.08 17.39 -42.82
N GLU A 337 14.99 16.75 -41.65
CA GLU A 337 16.00 16.83 -40.60
C GLU A 337 17.02 15.70 -40.72
N HIS A 338 18.25 15.97 -40.27
CA HIS A 338 19.36 15.03 -40.33
C HIS A 338 19.73 14.58 -38.92
N TRP A 339 19.05 13.55 -38.44
CA TRP A 339 19.24 13.00 -37.08
C TRP A 339 19.94 11.64 -37.10
N THR A 340 20.67 11.38 -36.03
CA THR A 340 21.09 10.01 -35.72
C THR A 340 19.92 9.27 -35.05
N LEU A 341 20.05 7.96 -34.83
CA LEU A 341 19.04 7.23 -34.05
C LEU A 341 18.90 7.81 -32.61
N ALA A 342 20.03 8.26 -32.01
CA ALA A 342 20.01 8.99 -30.75
C ALA A 342 19.24 10.33 -30.88
N GLY A 343 19.40 11.06 -31.98
CA GLY A 343 18.66 12.28 -32.27
C GLY A 343 17.18 12.05 -32.50
N ILE A 344 16.79 10.95 -33.12
CA ILE A 344 15.37 10.54 -33.25
C ILE A 344 14.75 10.34 -31.86
N LEU A 345 15.46 9.72 -30.90
CA LEU A 345 15.00 9.56 -29.55
C LEU A 345 14.94 10.91 -28.79
N GLU A 346 15.96 11.76 -28.94
CA GLU A 346 16.04 13.09 -28.34
C GLU A 346 14.86 13.97 -28.76
N GLN A 347 14.66 14.10 -30.12
CA GLN A 347 13.56 14.89 -30.68
C GLN A 347 12.21 14.22 -30.54
N SER A 348 12.20 12.99 -30.03
CA SER A 348 10.97 12.20 -29.84
C SER A 348 10.18 11.98 -31.14
N SER A 349 10.89 11.89 -32.32
CA SER A 349 10.25 11.76 -33.61
C SER A 349 9.52 10.42 -33.76
N ASN A 350 8.22 10.48 -34.07
CA ASN A 350 7.42 9.31 -34.45
C ASN A 350 7.81 8.80 -35.82
N VAL A 351 7.99 9.74 -36.76
CA VAL A 351 8.35 9.47 -38.17
C VAL A 351 9.72 8.82 -38.26
N GLY A 352 10.71 9.39 -37.55
CA GLY A 352 12.05 8.83 -37.47
C GLY A 352 12.06 7.41 -36.91
N MET A 353 11.25 7.13 -35.89
CA MET A 353 11.14 5.81 -35.27
C MET A 353 10.51 4.78 -36.23
N ILE A 354 9.48 5.18 -37.01
CA ILE A 354 8.88 4.32 -38.05
C ILE A 354 9.92 4.00 -39.15
N ILE A 355 10.66 5.01 -39.63
CA ILE A 355 11.68 4.82 -40.66
C ILE A 355 12.79 3.88 -40.17
N ALA A 356 13.29 4.11 -38.95
CA ALA A 356 14.36 3.28 -38.40
C ALA A 356 13.90 1.82 -38.15
N ALA A 357 12.64 1.63 -37.72
CA ALA A 357 12.10 0.31 -37.42
C ALA A 357 11.52 -0.44 -38.66
N GLU A 358 11.70 0.04 -39.87
CA GLU A 358 11.12 -0.56 -41.09
C GLU A 358 11.43 -2.06 -41.22
N LYS A 359 12.66 -2.47 -40.87
CA LYS A 359 13.09 -3.87 -40.93
C LYS A 359 12.72 -4.74 -39.74
N MET A 360 12.11 -4.16 -38.72
CA MET A 360 11.69 -4.88 -37.53
C MET A 360 10.31 -5.49 -37.77
N SER A 361 10.20 -6.83 -37.67
CA SER A 361 8.89 -7.49 -37.84
C SER A 361 7.94 -7.18 -36.69
N ASN A 362 6.63 -7.38 -36.90
CA ASN A 362 5.61 -7.17 -35.82
C ASN A 362 5.84 -8.07 -34.63
N GLU A 363 6.26 -9.33 -34.86
CA GLU A 363 6.60 -10.29 -33.80
C GLU A 363 7.80 -9.80 -32.97
N GLN A 364 8.82 -9.22 -33.61
CA GLN A 364 9.97 -8.64 -32.94
C GLN A 364 9.56 -7.39 -32.10
N ARG A 365 8.69 -6.53 -32.63
CA ARG A 365 8.14 -5.38 -31.90
C ARG A 365 7.40 -5.84 -30.67
N TYR A 366 6.49 -6.81 -30.81
CA TYR A 366 5.76 -7.42 -29.70
C TYR A 366 6.71 -8.05 -28.66
N GLU A 367 7.69 -8.84 -29.13
CA GLU A 367 8.64 -9.54 -28.28
C GLU A 367 9.42 -8.57 -27.37
N PHE A 368 9.93 -7.45 -27.92
CA PHE A 368 10.67 -6.50 -27.10
C PHE A 368 9.79 -5.76 -26.11
N ILE A 369 8.60 -5.29 -26.49
CA ILE A 369 7.64 -4.68 -25.56
C ILE A 369 7.35 -5.64 -24.40
N SER A 370 7.04 -6.91 -24.72
CA SER A 370 6.75 -7.94 -23.72
C SER A 370 7.97 -8.28 -22.83
N LYS A 371 9.19 -8.40 -23.41
CA LYS A 371 10.42 -8.67 -22.65
C LYS A 371 10.75 -7.56 -21.64
N PHE A 372 10.41 -6.31 -21.93
CA PHE A 372 10.52 -5.21 -20.98
C PHE A 372 9.51 -5.30 -19.83
N GLY A 373 8.53 -6.20 -19.91
CA GLY A 373 7.57 -6.48 -18.84
C GLY A 373 6.21 -5.82 -19.04
N ILE A 374 5.97 -5.18 -20.18
CA ILE A 374 4.69 -4.53 -20.46
C ILE A 374 3.62 -5.59 -20.74
N GLY A 375 2.44 -5.40 -20.16
CA GLY A 375 1.31 -6.34 -20.27
C GLY A 375 1.50 -7.62 -19.44
N GLN A 376 2.31 -7.58 -18.37
CA GLN A 376 2.61 -8.71 -17.49
C GLN A 376 2.45 -8.29 -16.02
N ASP A 377 2.13 -9.25 -15.16
CA ASP A 377 2.17 -9.08 -13.71
C ASP A 377 3.59 -8.67 -13.24
N ASN A 378 3.67 -7.68 -12.35
CA ASN A 378 4.94 -7.23 -11.74
C ASN A 378 5.44 -8.18 -10.63
N GLY A 379 4.59 -9.08 -10.14
CA GLY A 379 4.95 -10.03 -9.08
C GLY A 379 4.98 -9.40 -7.68
N LEU A 380 4.37 -8.24 -7.45
CA LEU A 380 4.28 -7.65 -6.12
C LEU A 380 3.11 -8.21 -5.30
N GLY A 381 2.05 -8.66 -5.97
CA GLY A 381 0.85 -9.21 -5.33
C GLY A 381 -0.03 -8.15 -4.65
N LEU A 382 0.10 -6.87 -5.02
CA LEU A 382 -0.74 -5.80 -4.50
C LEU A 382 -2.19 -5.98 -4.99
N PRO A 383 -3.19 -5.93 -4.10
CA PRO A 383 -4.58 -6.07 -4.48
C PRO A 383 -5.01 -5.02 -5.50
N GLY A 384 -5.61 -5.45 -6.61
CA GLY A 384 -6.09 -4.57 -7.67
C GLY A 384 -5.00 -4.04 -8.62
N GLU A 385 -3.80 -4.61 -8.57
CA GLU A 385 -2.76 -4.36 -9.56
C GLU A 385 -3.25 -4.73 -10.96
N ALA A 386 -3.03 -3.84 -11.93
CA ALA A 386 -3.43 -4.04 -13.31
C ALA A 386 -2.22 -4.43 -14.18
N ASP A 387 -2.36 -5.50 -14.95
CA ASP A 387 -1.29 -6.01 -15.82
C ASP A 387 -0.99 -5.12 -17.03
N GLY A 388 -1.85 -4.13 -17.31
CA GLY A 388 -1.83 -3.43 -18.57
C GLY A 388 -2.41 -4.28 -19.72
N LEU A 389 -2.18 -3.85 -20.95
CA LEU A 389 -2.72 -4.54 -22.13
C LEU A 389 -1.70 -4.53 -23.26
N LEU A 390 -1.36 -5.69 -23.76
CA LEU A 390 -0.53 -5.87 -24.95
C LEU A 390 -1.10 -7.01 -25.79
N TYR A 391 -1.75 -6.68 -26.90
CA TYR A 391 -2.24 -7.69 -27.86
C TYR A 391 -1.08 -8.32 -28.62
N SER A 392 -1.19 -9.60 -28.96
CA SER A 392 -0.22 -10.31 -29.81
C SER A 392 -0.14 -9.71 -31.22
N ALA A 393 0.99 -9.84 -31.86
CA ALA A 393 1.30 -9.18 -33.13
C ALA A 393 0.32 -9.54 -34.28
N ASP A 394 -0.25 -10.74 -34.25
CA ASP A 394 -1.26 -11.23 -35.22
C ASP A 394 -2.63 -10.54 -35.10
N GLN A 395 -2.89 -9.86 -34.00
CA GLN A 395 -4.10 -9.08 -33.77
C GLN A 395 -3.97 -7.61 -34.17
N TRP A 396 -2.78 -7.16 -34.59
CA TRP A 396 -2.52 -5.76 -34.90
C TRP A 396 -3.04 -5.37 -36.29
N ASP A 397 -3.83 -4.33 -36.34
CA ASP A 397 -4.18 -3.69 -37.60
C ASP A 397 -3.00 -2.91 -38.20
N LEU A 398 -3.17 -2.39 -39.40
CA LEU A 398 -2.10 -1.66 -40.12
C LEU A 398 -1.65 -0.39 -39.38
N ARG A 399 -2.51 0.23 -38.55
CA ARG A 399 -2.15 1.40 -37.76
C ARG A 399 -1.37 0.98 -36.52
N THR A 400 -1.85 -0.01 -35.79
CA THR A 400 -1.24 -0.56 -34.58
C THR A 400 0.20 -1.00 -34.84
N GLN A 401 0.48 -1.63 -35.98
CA GLN A 401 1.84 -2.05 -36.36
C GLN A 401 2.88 -0.94 -36.26
N ASN A 402 2.51 0.32 -36.53
CA ASN A 402 3.41 1.46 -36.43
C ASN A 402 3.28 2.22 -35.11
N THR A 403 2.06 2.34 -34.53
CA THR A 403 1.86 3.13 -33.32
C THR A 403 2.50 2.46 -32.08
N VAL A 404 2.65 1.15 -32.06
CA VAL A 404 3.39 0.43 -31.00
C VAL A 404 4.86 0.84 -30.91
N LEU A 405 5.46 1.31 -32.02
CA LEU A 405 6.86 1.76 -32.07
C LEU A 405 7.12 3.01 -31.21
N PHE A 406 6.09 3.79 -30.96
CA PHE A 406 6.19 5.01 -30.16
C PHE A 406 5.25 5.04 -28.96
N GLY A 407 4.86 3.84 -28.47
CA GLY A 407 4.22 3.66 -27.17
C GLY A 407 2.71 3.84 -27.17
N GLN A 408 2.04 3.64 -28.31
CA GLN A 408 0.59 3.63 -28.40
C GLN A 408 0.05 2.25 -28.74
N ALA A 409 -1.25 2.03 -28.58
CA ALA A 409 -1.97 0.77 -28.79
C ALA A 409 -1.58 -0.37 -27.82
N TYR A 410 -0.91 -0.06 -26.73
CA TYR A 410 -0.74 -0.93 -25.56
C TYR A 410 -0.73 -0.08 -24.29
N THR A 411 -1.08 -0.68 -23.16
CA THR A 411 -1.12 0.06 -21.90
C THR A 411 -0.22 -0.58 -20.84
N THR A 412 0.23 0.24 -19.92
CA THR A 412 1.08 -0.09 -18.77
C THR A 412 0.58 0.67 -17.55
N ASN A 413 0.99 0.27 -16.34
CA ASN A 413 0.88 1.10 -15.15
C ASN A 413 2.24 1.76 -14.81
N ALA A 414 2.25 2.68 -13.85
CA ALA A 414 3.48 3.41 -13.50
C ALA A 414 4.57 2.49 -12.94
N LEU A 415 4.20 1.44 -12.23
CA LEU A 415 5.12 0.47 -11.64
C LEU A 415 5.82 -0.37 -12.73
N GLN A 416 5.06 -0.90 -13.70
CA GLN A 416 5.61 -1.62 -14.86
C GLN A 416 6.57 -0.74 -15.65
N LEU A 417 6.15 0.50 -15.94
CA LEU A 417 6.94 1.44 -16.72
C LEU A 417 8.28 1.75 -16.05
N THR A 418 8.26 1.94 -14.72
CA THR A 418 9.47 2.15 -13.91
C THR A 418 10.43 0.97 -14.03
N ASN A 419 9.92 -0.26 -13.92
CA ASN A 419 10.75 -1.46 -14.04
C ASN A 419 11.27 -1.66 -15.47
N ALA A 420 10.48 -1.34 -16.48
CA ALA A 420 10.89 -1.40 -17.87
C ALA A 420 12.08 -0.44 -18.15
N VAL A 421 12.02 0.79 -17.64
CA VAL A 421 13.13 1.75 -17.75
C VAL A 421 14.33 1.31 -16.91
N ALA A 422 14.12 0.67 -15.75
CA ALA A 422 15.19 0.12 -14.92
C ALA A 422 16.01 -0.97 -15.62
N VAL A 423 15.51 -1.62 -16.67
CA VAL A 423 16.29 -2.53 -17.52
C VAL A 423 17.51 -1.82 -18.12
N ILE A 424 17.33 -0.58 -18.57
CA ILE A 424 18.43 0.22 -19.13
C ILE A 424 19.47 0.55 -18.04
N ALA A 425 19.00 0.98 -16.86
CA ALA A 425 19.83 1.25 -15.69
C ALA A 425 20.64 0.03 -15.23
N ASN A 426 20.06 -1.17 -15.38
CA ASN A 426 20.62 -2.44 -14.96
C ASN A 426 21.41 -3.16 -16.08
N LYS A 427 21.96 -2.42 -17.02
CA LYS A 427 22.79 -3.00 -18.09
C LYS A 427 22.06 -4.08 -18.90
N GLY A 428 20.79 -3.85 -19.15
CA GLY A 428 19.92 -4.73 -19.93
C GLY A 428 19.28 -5.89 -19.16
N VAL A 429 19.34 -5.88 -17.84
CA VAL A 429 18.74 -6.92 -16.99
C VAL A 429 17.48 -6.38 -16.30
N LYS A 430 16.34 -7.04 -16.53
CA LYS A 430 15.12 -6.83 -15.75
C LYS A 430 15.25 -7.53 -14.41
N LYS A 431 15.22 -6.79 -13.32
CA LYS A 431 15.17 -7.32 -11.97
C LYS A 431 13.73 -7.37 -11.48
N PRO A 432 13.35 -8.40 -10.71
CA PRO A 432 12.04 -8.39 -10.06
C PRO A 432 11.97 -7.24 -9.05
N GLN A 433 10.80 -6.60 -8.98
CA GLN A 433 10.51 -5.56 -8.00
C GLN A 433 10.20 -6.17 -6.64
N ARG A 434 10.39 -5.40 -5.57
CA ARG A 434 10.13 -5.84 -4.21
C ARG A 434 9.50 -4.70 -3.39
N ILE A 435 8.48 -5.02 -2.60
CA ILE A 435 7.85 -4.09 -1.66
C ILE A 435 7.92 -4.60 -0.22
N ILE A 436 7.99 -5.92 -0.01
CA ILE A 436 8.20 -6.52 1.32
C ILE A 436 9.68 -6.81 1.49
N LYS A 437 10.33 -6.13 2.45
CA LYS A 437 11.75 -6.29 2.76
C LYS A 437 12.02 -7.46 3.68
N ALA A 438 11.24 -7.55 4.77
CA ALA A 438 11.43 -8.59 5.78
C ALA A 438 10.15 -8.89 6.55
N ILE A 439 10.07 -10.09 7.09
CA ILE A 439 9.03 -10.53 8.03
C ILE A 439 9.72 -10.90 9.33
N SER A 440 9.20 -10.40 10.46
CA SER A 440 9.71 -10.70 11.79
C SER A 440 8.65 -11.40 12.62
N ASP A 441 8.98 -12.56 13.22
CA ASP A 441 8.08 -13.30 14.08
C ASP A 441 7.82 -12.59 15.43
N ALA A 442 6.95 -13.17 16.25
CA ALA A 442 6.60 -12.62 17.56
C ALA A 442 7.80 -12.61 18.55
N GLU A 443 8.79 -13.41 18.34
CA GLU A 443 10.05 -13.50 19.10
C GLU A 443 11.10 -12.50 18.63
N GLY A 444 10.86 -11.82 17.48
CA GLY A 444 11.76 -10.82 16.90
C GLY A 444 12.81 -11.38 15.94
N HIS A 445 12.70 -12.65 15.53
CA HIS A 445 13.54 -13.19 14.48
C HIS A 445 13.06 -12.65 13.14
N SER A 446 13.95 -11.98 12.42
CA SER A 446 13.65 -11.34 11.14
C SER A 446 14.22 -12.14 9.98
N GLU A 447 13.38 -12.43 8.98
CA GLU A 447 13.76 -13.10 7.74
C GLU A 447 13.60 -12.13 6.57
N GLU A 448 14.71 -11.88 5.85
CA GLU A 448 14.67 -11.05 4.64
C GLU A 448 13.89 -11.77 3.53
N GLN A 449 12.93 -11.08 2.94
CA GLN A 449 12.13 -11.60 1.84
C GLN A 449 12.84 -11.36 0.51
N LYS A 450 12.91 -12.39 -0.31
CA LYS A 450 13.41 -12.25 -1.68
C LYS A 450 12.29 -11.78 -2.58
N PRO A 451 12.61 -10.96 -3.61
CA PRO A 451 11.61 -10.61 -4.61
C PRO A 451 11.11 -11.88 -5.32
N GLU A 452 9.86 -11.87 -5.75
CA GLU A 452 9.29 -12.97 -6.53
C GLU A 452 9.83 -12.94 -7.97
N GLY A 453 10.29 -14.08 -8.46
CA GLY A 453 10.89 -14.23 -9.78
C GLY A 453 12.42 -14.07 -9.81
N GLU A 454 12.99 -14.21 -10.99
CA GLU A 454 14.42 -14.14 -11.24
C GLU A 454 14.78 -12.96 -12.14
N ALA A 455 16.00 -12.45 -11.98
CA ALA A 455 16.54 -11.44 -12.88
C ALA A 455 16.74 -12.04 -14.29
N THR A 456 16.22 -11.37 -15.32
CA THR A 456 16.25 -11.84 -16.70
C THR A 456 16.93 -10.83 -17.61
N ARG A 457 17.80 -11.31 -18.50
CA ARG A 457 18.43 -10.44 -19.51
C ARG A 457 17.45 -10.17 -20.64
N VAL A 458 17.17 -8.90 -20.86
CA VAL A 458 16.28 -8.41 -21.93
C VAL A 458 17.09 -7.99 -23.16
N ILE A 459 18.20 -7.27 -22.93
CA ILE A 459 19.13 -6.78 -23.94
C ILE A 459 20.58 -6.88 -23.44
N ASP A 460 21.53 -6.83 -24.35
CA ASP A 460 22.96 -6.84 -24.00
C ASP A 460 23.40 -5.54 -23.33
N GLU A 461 24.46 -5.60 -22.50
CA GLU A 461 25.00 -4.43 -21.80
C GLU A 461 25.41 -3.29 -22.74
N GLN A 462 26.00 -3.63 -23.90
CA GLN A 462 26.40 -2.64 -24.93
C GLN A 462 25.17 -1.94 -25.52
N VAL A 463 24.07 -2.65 -25.71
CA VAL A 463 22.80 -2.07 -26.17
C VAL A 463 22.25 -1.11 -25.15
N ALA A 464 22.17 -1.55 -23.89
CA ALA A 464 21.72 -0.71 -22.78
C ALA A 464 22.56 0.57 -22.65
N SER A 465 23.88 0.48 -22.83
CA SER A 465 24.80 1.63 -22.79
C SER A 465 24.51 2.64 -23.90
N GLN A 466 24.24 2.19 -25.12
CA GLN A 466 23.88 3.08 -26.24
C GLN A 466 22.54 3.77 -26.00
N VAL A 467 21.55 3.03 -25.50
CA VAL A 467 20.22 3.57 -25.18
C VAL A 467 20.31 4.56 -24.02
N MET A 468 21.06 4.24 -22.97
CA MET A 468 21.33 5.15 -21.85
C MET A 468 21.91 6.47 -22.34
N ASN A 469 22.93 6.42 -23.21
CA ASN A 469 23.55 7.60 -23.78
C ASN A 469 22.56 8.46 -24.58
N ALA A 470 21.70 7.83 -25.40
CA ALA A 470 20.65 8.53 -26.12
C ALA A 470 19.61 9.17 -25.18
N MET A 471 19.24 8.48 -24.08
CA MET A 471 18.34 9.02 -23.05
C MET A 471 18.96 10.20 -22.29
N GLU A 472 20.28 10.25 -22.11
CA GLU A 472 20.95 11.43 -21.55
C GLU A 472 20.81 12.64 -22.49
N SER A 473 20.88 12.45 -23.82
CA SER A 473 20.66 13.53 -24.77
C SER A 473 19.22 14.09 -24.69
N VAL A 474 18.23 13.23 -24.41
CA VAL A 474 16.86 13.69 -24.13
C VAL A 474 16.84 14.61 -22.90
N SER A 475 17.52 14.24 -21.82
CA SER A 475 17.59 15.04 -20.61
C SER A 475 18.31 16.37 -20.84
N ASP A 476 19.39 16.36 -21.61
CA ASP A 476 20.13 17.57 -21.99
C ASP A 476 19.25 18.53 -22.81
N HIS A 477 18.40 18.02 -23.71
CA HIS A 477 17.43 18.80 -24.48
C HIS A 477 16.44 19.55 -23.58
N TYR A 478 15.97 18.90 -22.50
CA TYR A 478 15.05 19.48 -21.50
C TYR A 478 15.77 20.15 -20.32
N SER A 479 17.09 20.38 -20.37
CA SER A 479 17.91 20.84 -19.25
C SER A 479 17.48 22.17 -18.62
N GLN A 480 16.67 22.97 -19.30
CA GLN A 480 16.04 24.18 -18.73
C GLN A 480 14.92 23.88 -17.73
N PHE A 481 14.32 22.69 -17.81
CA PHE A 481 13.15 22.30 -17.02
C PHE A 481 13.42 21.07 -16.15
N VAL A 482 14.34 20.20 -16.60
CA VAL A 482 14.65 18.93 -15.94
C VAL A 482 16.14 18.86 -15.70
N LYS A 483 16.58 19.29 -14.51
CA LYS A 483 17.99 19.29 -14.13
C LYS A 483 18.12 18.83 -12.68
N VAL A 484 19.03 17.91 -12.44
CA VAL A 484 19.49 17.54 -11.09
C VAL A 484 20.92 18.04 -10.96
N ASP A 485 21.14 19.09 -10.16
CA ASP A 485 22.43 19.78 -10.11
C ASP A 485 23.57 18.88 -9.64
N GLY A 486 24.60 18.77 -10.47
CA GLY A 486 25.76 17.90 -10.21
C GLY A 486 25.60 16.46 -10.65
N TYR A 487 24.48 16.10 -11.31
CA TYR A 487 24.23 14.72 -11.73
C TYR A 487 23.84 14.62 -13.21
N ARG A 488 24.32 13.57 -13.87
CA ARG A 488 23.88 13.18 -15.21
C ARG A 488 22.53 12.47 -15.07
N VAL A 489 21.59 12.79 -15.93
CA VAL A 489 20.24 12.20 -15.95
C VAL A 489 19.98 11.59 -17.32
N ALA A 490 19.55 10.33 -17.36
CA ALA A 490 19.05 9.70 -18.58
C ALA A 490 17.53 9.53 -18.48
N ALA A 491 16.78 10.11 -19.41
CA ALA A 491 15.34 10.17 -19.29
C ALA A 491 14.61 10.05 -20.62
N LYS A 492 13.29 9.82 -20.53
CA LYS A 492 12.37 9.95 -21.66
C LYS A 492 11.02 10.50 -21.18
N SER A 493 10.52 11.48 -21.92
CA SER A 493 9.16 12.00 -21.75
C SER A 493 8.16 11.18 -22.56
N GLY A 494 6.97 11.00 -22.03
CA GLY A 494 5.81 10.51 -22.75
C GLY A 494 4.69 11.55 -22.72
N THR A 495 3.85 11.49 -23.72
CA THR A 495 2.60 12.22 -23.80
C THR A 495 1.66 11.34 -24.61
N ALA A 496 0.60 10.88 -24.00
CA ALA A 496 -0.37 10.02 -24.65
C ALA A 496 -1.77 10.65 -24.59
N GLU A 497 -2.44 10.66 -25.72
CA GLU A 497 -3.84 11.06 -25.79
C GLU A 497 -4.72 9.88 -25.41
N VAL A 498 -5.69 10.13 -24.52
CA VAL A 498 -6.63 9.11 -24.04
C VAL A 498 -8.00 9.37 -24.63
N ALA A 499 -8.60 8.33 -25.21
CA ALA A 499 -9.98 8.39 -25.69
C ALA A 499 -10.96 8.48 -24.52
N GLY A 500 -11.85 9.46 -24.57
CA GLY A 500 -12.99 9.54 -23.66
C GLY A 500 -14.04 8.45 -23.96
N ALA A 501 -15.08 8.38 -23.14
CA ALA A 501 -16.18 7.42 -23.32
C ALA A 501 -16.92 7.55 -24.65
N ASP A 502 -16.81 8.70 -25.31
CA ASP A 502 -17.36 9.00 -26.65
C ASP A 502 -16.41 8.61 -27.80
N GLY A 503 -15.26 8.01 -27.49
CA GLY A 503 -14.21 7.62 -28.45
C GLY A 503 -13.38 8.78 -28.99
N ARG A 504 -13.57 10.01 -28.50
CA ARG A 504 -12.74 11.15 -28.88
C ARG A 504 -11.55 11.25 -27.95
N LEU A 505 -10.40 11.64 -28.51
CA LEU A 505 -9.21 11.98 -27.73
C LEU A 505 -9.50 13.27 -26.97
N SER A 506 -9.78 13.16 -25.68
CA SER A 506 -10.25 14.28 -24.85
C SER A 506 -9.44 14.47 -23.57
N SER A 507 -8.43 13.64 -23.37
CA SER A 507 -7.65 13.57 -22.13
C SER A 507 -6.18 13.23 -22.48
N ILE A 508 -5.26 13.70 -21.65
CA ILE A 508 -3.82 13.52 -21.83
C ILE A 508 -3.22 12.84 -20.61
N ILE A 509 -2.34 11.89 -20.83
CA ILE A 509 -1.38 11.41 -19.83
C ILE A 509 -0.03 12.04 -20.17
N SER A 510 0.55 12.72 -19.21
CA SER A 510 1.85 13.34 -19.26
C SER A 510 2.78 12.59 -18.32
N ASP A 511 3.77 11.91 -18.84
CA ASP A 511 4.67 11.08 -18.05
C ASP A 511 6.15 11.39 -18.33
N TYR A 512 6.99 11.10 -17.35
CA TYR A 512 8.44 11.25 -17.42
C TYR A 512 9.11 10.17 -16.59
N SER A 513 10.02 9.43 -17.17
CA SER A 513 10.80 8.42 -16.47
C SER A 513 12.29 8.72 -16.60
N ALA A 514 13.01 8.77 -15.48
CA ALA A 514 14.42 9.14 -15.42
C ALA A 514 15.24 8.16 -14.60
N ILE A 515 16.45 7.90 -15.07
CA ILE A 515 17.52 7.15 -14.39
C ILE A 515 18.48 8.18 -13.81
N ILE A 516 18.71 8.15 -12.48
CA ILE A 516 19.50 9.15 -11.76
C ILE A 516 20.42 8.47 -10.75
N PRO A 517 21.74 8.71 -10.79
CA PRO A 517 22.53 9.28 -11.89
C PRO A 517 22.63 8.35 -13.10
N ALA A 518 22.89 8.88 -14.30
CA ALA A 518 23.03 8.07 -15.51
C ALA A 518 24.38 7.33 -15.60
N ASP A 519 25.45 7.93 -15.11
CA ASP A 519 26.82 7.36 -15.13
C ASP A 519 27.04 6.28 -14.05
N ASN A 520 26.26 6.29 -12.98
CA ASN A 520 26.23 5.25 -11.95
C ASN A 520 24.80 5.04 -11.45
N PRO A 521 23.96 4.35 -12.22
CA PRO A 521 22.52 4.24 -11.98
C PRO A 521 22.19 3.78 -10.55
N ARG A 522 21.41 4.60 -9.85
CA ARG A 522 20.97 4.31 -8.49
C ARG A 522 19.45 4.23 -8.37
N PHE A 523 18.74 5.16 -9.00
CA PHE A 523 17.29 5.23 -8.93
C PHE A 523 16.66 5.36 -10.31
N VAL A 524 15.47 4.79 -10.46
CA VAL A 524 14.53 5.17 -11.51
C VAL A 524 13.37 5.88 -10.85
N VAL A 525 13.04 7.05 -11.37
CA VAL A 525 11.89 7.85 -10.92
C VAL A 525 10.95 8.02 -12.09
N THR A 526 9.71 7.55 -11.95
CA THR A 526 8.64 7.74 -12.94
C THR A 526 7.54 8.58 -12.33
N VAL A 527 7.15 9.65 -13.00
CA VAL A 527 6.03 10.53 -12.64
C VAL A 527 5.01 10.53 -13.77
N VAL A 528 3.75 10.41 -13.42
CA VAL A 528 2.61 10.43 -14.35
C VAL A 528 1.59 11.44 -13.84
N LEU A 529 1.16 12.36 -14.70
CA LEU A 529 0.13 13.37 -14.42
C LEU A 529 -1.01 13.23 -15.42
N LYS A 530 -2.23 13.24 -14.91
CA LYS A 530 -3.46 13.19 -15.72
C LYS A 530 -3.90 14.60 -16.09
N ASP A 531 -4.13 14.87 -17.38
CA ASP A 531 -4.65 16.13 -17.90
C ASP A 531 -3.97 17.39 -17.33
N PRO A 532 -2.63 17.46 -17.22
CA PRO A 532 -1.98 18.64 -16.68
C PRO A 532 -2.08 19.81 -17.67
N GLN A 533 -2.25 21.02 -17.16
CA GLN A 533 -2.07 22.22 -17.98
C GLN A 533 -0.60 22.35 -18.39
N GLY A 534 -0.30 22.37 -19.69
CA GLY A 534 1.06 22.42 -20.23
C GLY A 534 1.45 21.22 -21.09
N ASP A 535 0.55 20.28 -21.30
CA ASP A 535 0.48 19.15 -22.24
C ASP A 535 1.68 18.20 -22.32
N TYR A 536 2.92 18.66 -22.42
CA TYR A 536 4.08 17.80 -22.67
C TYR A 536 4.74 17.29 -21.38
N GLY A 537 5.04 15.98 -21.33
CA GLY A 537 5.67 15.30 -20.19
C GLY A 537 6.99 15.95 -19.74
N GLY A 538 7.82 16.41 -20.66
CA GLY A 538 9.06 17.13 -20.34
C GLY A 538 8.84 18.47 -19.62
N LEU A 539 7.67 19.10 -19.76
CA LEU A 539 7.35 20.42 -19.18
C LEU A 539 6.53 20.33 -17.89
N THR A 540 5.88 19.20 -17.62
CA THR A 540 4.99 19.01 -16.48
C THR A 540 5.50 17.92 -15.53
N ALA A 541 5.56 16.66 -15.94
CA ALA A 541 6.08 15.55 -15.13
C ALA A 541 7.60 15.60 -14.95
N GLY A 542 8.35 16.12 -15.94
CA GLY A 542 9.82 16.22 -15.90
C GLY A 542 10.36 17.03 -14.72
N PRO A 543 9.91 18.30 -14.48
CA PRO A 543 10.33 19.08 -13.33
C PRO A 543 10.05 18.40 -11.99
N VAL A 544 8.93 17.68 -11.87
CA VAL A 544 8.58 16.89 -10.67
C VAL A 544 9.59 15.76 -10.47
N THR A 545 9.93 15.06 -11.55
CA THR A 545 10.93 13.99 -11.52
C THR A 545 12.31 14.49 -11.11
N ALA A 546 12.71 15.68 -11.60
CA ALA A 546 13.97 16.31 -11.22
C ALA A 546 14.01 16.69 -9.73
N GLU A 547 12.94 17.30 -9.22
CA GLU A 547 12.82 17.67 -7.81
C GLU A 547 12.90 16.45 -6.87
N ILE A 548 12.24 15.35 -7.23
CA ILE A 548 12.36 14.08 -6.51
C ILE A 548 13.81 13.56 -6.61
N GLY A 549 14.42 13.64 -7.79
CA GLY A 549 15.81 13.24 -8.01
C GLY A 549 16.79 13.99 -7.13
N GLU A 550 16.69 15.32 -7.01
CA GLU A 550 17.53 16.13 -6.12
C GLU A 550 17.42 15.68 -4.66
N PHE A 551 16.18 15.45 -4.20
CA PHE A 551 15.96 14.96 -2.83
C PHE A 551 16.63 13.60 -2.60
N LEU A 552 16.50 12.65 -3.57
CA LEU A 552 17.12 11.34 -3.47
C LEU A 552 18.66 11.43 -3.42
N MET A 553 19.26 12.27 -4.27
CA MET A 553 20.72 12.47 -4.28
C MET A 553 21.23 12.98 -2.94
N GLN A 554 20.53 13.92 -2.33
CA GLN A 554 20.87 14.47 -1.02
C GLN A 554 20.65 13.46 0.10
N LYS A 555 19.49 12.80 0.14
CA LYS A 555 19.12 11.86 1.21
C LYS A 555 20.05 10.66 1.27
N TYR A 556 20.42 10.12 0.12
CA TYR A 556 21.30 8.94 0.04
C TYR A 556 22.79 9.28 -0.15
N GLU A 557 23.15 10.56 -0.03
CA GLU A 557 24.52 11.06 -0.16
C GLU A 557 25.24 10.51 -1.41
N VAL A 558 24.51 10.49 -2.55
CA VAL A 558 25.03 9.94 -3.80
C VAL A 558 26.17 10.83 -4.31
N PRO A 559 27.34 10.28 -4.67
CA PRO A 559 28.42 11.06 -5.22
C PRO A 559 28.03 11.76 -6.52
N ALA A 560 28.48 13.01 -6.72
CA ALA A 560 28.22 13.76 -7.94
C ALA A 560 28.78 13.06 -9.19
N SER A 561 28.10 13.22 -10.31
CA SER A 561 28.49 12.67 -11.60
C SER A 561 29.75 13.34 -12.16
N SER A 562 30.54 12.59 -12.92
CA SER A 562 31.59 13.15 -13.75
C SER A 562 30.98 13.85 -14.98
N PRO A 563 31.64 14.87 -15.56
CA PRO A 563 31.18 15.50 -16.79
C PRO A 563 31.00 14.49 -17.91
N ARG A 564 29.93 14.63 -18.70
CA ARG A 564 29.65 13.76 -19.85
C ARG A 564 30.66 14.05 -20.99
N THR A 565 31.43 13.07 -21.37
CA THR A 565 32.45 13.17 -22.46
C THR A 565 32.21 12.21 -23.62
N ASP A 566 31.18 11.37 -23.51
CA ASP A 566 30.89 10.25 -24.40
C ASP A 566 29.56 10.42 -25.16
N ALA A 567 29.07 11.66 -25.27
CA ALA A 567 27.80 11.94 -25.97
C ALA A 567 27.81 11.49 -27.42
N ILE A 568 26.84 10.66 -27.79
CA ILE A 568 26.59 10.30 -29.18
C ILE A 568 26.00 11.54 -29.89
N PRO A 569 26.57 11.95 -31.08
CA PRO A 569 26.00 13.06 -31.82
C PRO A 569 24.53 12.82 -32.17
N VAL A 570 23.67 13.81 -31.96
CA VAL A 570 22.22 13.72 -32.25
C VAL A 570 21.86 14.16 -33.64
N THR A 571 22.73 14.95 -34.28
CA THR A 571 22.61 15.42 -35.67
C THR A 571 23.86 15.06 -36.48
N TRP A 572 23.77 15.16 -37.82
CA TRP A 572 24.91 14.91 -38.74
C TRP A 572 24.90 15.80 -39.97
#